data_c6662f474e5b6ebfd75c81e7fa6a330f
#
_entry.id   c6662f474e5b6ebfd75c81e7fa6a330f
#
_cell.length_a   1.000
_cell.length_b   1.000
_cell.length_c   1.000
_cell.angle_alpha   90.00
_cell.angle_beta   90.00
_cell.angle_gamma   90.00
#
_symmetry.space_group_name_H-M   'P 1'
#
loop_
_entity.id
_entity.type
_entity.pdbx_description
1 polymer ?
#
loop_
_entity_poly.entity_id
_entity_poly.type
_entity_poly.pdbx_seq_one_letter_code
_entity_poly.pdbx_strand_id
1 'polypeptide(L)'
;ADDQQRELYCIPHQVDQIEEWAQSLHKRFGGVIAVALELSKGPIVYALQKYDFFVIYPVNPSTLAKYREAFTPSRAKDDPTDAELALDLLIRHPERFTPLKPQSVEIRTLACLVEQRRNLVNDKIRITNRLRSTLKQYYPQMLEWFEQLDTVLVCDFIARWPTLTQVKRARKNTLEKFFHEHNMRFSHVLDVRLKSIKAAMPLTLDAAVVTPYSLQALVLTDQLRVSLQAIQRYDDEIAKLAPKHPDYGLFSALPGAGPSLAPRLLVAFGEQRERFASAAAVQKYAGIAPVTERSGKKHWVHWRWQCPTFLRQTFVEWAAQTINKSFWAGAYYRQQREKGWTYQSAVRALAFKWIRIVYRCWQTRTPYNE
;
A
#
# COMPACT_ATOMS: atom_id res chain seq x y z
N ALA A 1 -17.78 30.13 -20.00
CA ALA A 1 -17.52 29.24 -21.11
C ALA A 1 -18.83 29.18 -21.92
N ASP A 2 -18.75 29.61 -23.14
CA ASP A 2 -19.88 29.51 -24.06
C ASP A 2 -20.10 28.03 -24.33
N ASP A 3 -21.28 27.54 -24.01
CA ASP A 3 -21.70 26.13 -24.13
C ASP A 3 -21.72 25.63 -25.58
N GLN A 4 -21.33 26.48 -26.53
CA GLN A 4 -21.50 26.27 -27.98
C GLN A 4 -20.22 25.84 -28.72
N GLN A 5 -19.04 25.92 -28.14
CA GLN A 5 -17.81 25.49 -28.80
C GLN A 5 -17.18 24.32 -28.08
N ARG A 6 -17.60 23.10 -28.45
CA ARG A 6 -16.93 21.86 -28.02
C ARG A 6 -16.02 21.40 -29.14
N GLU A 7 -14.75 21.23 -28.82
CA GLU A 7 -13.72 20.71 -29.72
C GLU A 7 -13.14 19.44 -29.14
N LEU A 8 -13.00 18.39 -29.94
CA LEU A 8 -12.43 17.12 -29.56
C LEU A 8 -11.03 16.99 -30.16
N TYR A 9 -10.05 16.73 -29.31
CA TYR A 9 -8.66 16.50 -29.72
C TYR A 9 -8.14 15.19 -29.16
N CYS A 10 -7.31 14.52 -29.94
CA CYS A 10 -6.48 13.44 -29.46
C CYS A 10 -5.04 13.95 -29.36
N ILE A 11 -4.48 13.99 -28.15
CA ILE A 11 -3.12 14.46 -27.91
C ILE A 11 -2.25 13.24 -27.62
N PRO A 12 -1.21 12.96 -28.42
CA PRO A 12 -0.26 11.93 -28.07
C PRO A 12 0.43 12.22 -26.74
N HIS A 13 0.70 11.19 -25.96
CA HIS A 13 1.39 11.32 -24.67
C HIS A 13 2.91 11.51 -24.87
N GLN A 14 3.29 12.45 -25.73
CA GLN A 14 4.68 12.90 -25.93
C GLN A 14 4.87 14.24 -25.23
N VAL A 15 6.02 14.41 -24.58
CA VAL A 15 6.26 15.57 -23.69
C VAL A 15 6.18 16.89 -24.45
N ASP A 16 6.77 16.96 -25.64
CA ASP A 16 6.77 18.10 -26.52
C ASP A 16 5.35 18.46 -26.99
N GLN A 17 4.57 17.48 -27.39
CA GLN A 17 3.20 17.69 -27.86
C GLN A 17 2.25 18.13 -26.73
N ILE A 18 2.42 17.61 -25.51
CA ILE A 18 1.69 18.09 -24.34
C ILE A 18 2.06 19.53 -24.04
N GLU A 19 3.33 19.89 -24.17
CA GLU A 19 3.80 21.26 -23.92
C GLU A 19 3.25 22.23 -24.96
N GLU A 20 3.36 21.91 -26.26
CA GLU A 20 2.80 22.71 -27.35
C GLU A 20 1.30 22.93 -27.18
N TRP A 21 0.57 21.86 -26.86
CA TRP A 21 -0.86 21.93 -26.58
C TRP A 21 -1.16 22.84 -25.39
N ALA A 22 -0.47 22.69 -24.27
CA ALA A 22 -0.68 23.50 -23.08
C ALA A 22 -0.44 24.99 -23.36
N GLN A 23 0.65 25.32 -24.06
CA GLN A 23 0.96 26.69 -24.47
C GLN A 23 -0.04 27.27 -25.47
N SER A 24 -0.50 26.46 -26.41
CA SER A 24 -1.52 26.87 -27.37
C SER A 24 -2.86 27.24 -26.70
N LEU A 25 -3.27 26.44 -25.70
CA LEU A 25 -4.47 26.74 -24.91
C LEU A 25 -4.30 28.05 -24.12
N HIS A 26 -3.15 28.22 -23.47
CA HIS A 26 -2.90 29.43 -22.70
C HIS A 26 -2.88 30.69 -23.61
N LYS A 27 -2.27 30.57 -24.78
CA LYS A 27 -2.25 31.66 -25.79
C LYS A 27 -3.67 31.97 -26.32
N ARG A 28 -4.51 30.94 -26.51
CA ARG A 28 -5.86 31.08 -27.09
C ARG A 28 -6.84 31.68 -26.10
N PHE A 29 -6.84 31.22 -24.85
CA PHE A 29 -7.89 31.55 -23.88
C PHE A 29 -7.44 32.57 -22.82
N GLY A 30 -6.16 32.63 -22.51
CA GLY A 30 -5.64 33.39 -21.36
C GLY A 30 -6.21 32.92 -20.03
N GLY A 31 -5.72 33.43 -18.92
CA GLY A 31 -6.27 33.16 -17.60
C GLY A 31 -6.18 31.69 -17.16
N VAL A 32 -7.07 31.32 -16.24
CA VAL A 32 -7.07 29.99 -15.61
C VAL A 32 -7.92 29.00 -16.40
N ILE A 33 -7.37 27.82 -16.64
CA ILE A 33 -8.02 26.74 -17.40
C ILE A 33 -8.33 25.57 -16.46
N ALA A 34 -9.60 25.25 -16.29
CA ALA A 34 -10.04 24.10 -15.52
C ALA A 34 -9.91 22.81 -16.34
N VAL A 35 -9.31 21.77 -15.75
CA VAL A 35 -9.10 20.47 -16.41
C VAL A 35 -9.69 19.35 -15.57
N ALA A 36 -10.68 18.64 -16.12
CA ALA A 36 -11.23 17.42 -15.51
C ALA A 36 -10.38 16.21 -15.90
N LEU A 37 -9.88 15.44 -14.93
CA LEU A 37 -9.11 14.23 -15.15
C LEU A 37 -9.62 13.07 -14.28
N GLU A 38 -9.64 11.86 -14.82
CA GLU A 38 -9.97 10.66 -14.01
C GLU A 38 -8.95 10.38 -12.93
N LEU A 39 -7.74 10.90 -13.06
CA LEU A 39 -6.60 10.62 -12.17
C LEU A 39 -6.26 11.84 -11.32
N SER A 40 -5.92 11.59 -10.06
CA SER A 40 -5.35 12.61 -9.16
C SER A 40 -3.81 12.55 -9.08
N LYS A 41 -3.19 11.61 -9.79
CA LYS A 41 -1.74 11.42 -9.90
C LYS A 41 -1.42 10.66 -11.20
N GLY A 42 -0.22 10.82 -11.71
CA GLY A 42 0.24 10.13 -12.92
C GLY A 42 0.88 11.08 -13.92
N PRO A 43 1.40 10.57 -15.03
CA PRO A 43 2.22 11.36 -15.96
C PRO A 43 1.54 12.64 -16.45
N ILE A 44 0.28 12.57 -16.86
CA ILE A 44 -0.47 13.75 -17.36
C ILE A 44 -0.69 14.78 -16.24
N VAL A 45 -1.03 14.32 -15.01
CA VAL A 45 -1.20 15.22 -13.87
C VAL A 45 0.11 15.96 -13.58
N TYR A 46 1.24 15.23 -13.59
CA TYR A 46 2.56 15.84 -13.35
C TYR A 46 2.97 16.80 -14.48
N ALA A 47 2.64 16.48 -15.72
CA ALA A 47 2.91 17.37 -16.85
C ALA A 47 2.11 18.65 -16.76
N LEU A 48 0.84 18.61 -16.41
CA LEU A 48 -0.03 19.77 -16.29
C LEU A 48 0.27 20.62 -15.03
N GLN A 49 0.73 20.00 -13.96
CA GLN A 49 1.12 20.71 -12.73
C GLN A 49 2.37 21.61 -12.89
N LYS A 50 3.07 21.56 -14.04
CA LYS A 50 4.15 22.50 -14.35
C LYS A 50 3.64 23.93 -14.58
N TYR A 51 2.36 24.07 -14.92
CA TYR A 51 1.76 25.33 -15.33
C TYR A 51 0.78 25.83 -14.28
N ASP A 52 0.91 27.05 -13.86
CA ASP A 52 0.07 27.72 -12.85
C ASP A 52 -1.32 28.08 -13.37
N PHE A 53 -1.49 28.13 -14.69
CA PHE A 53 -2.77 28.42 -15.34
C PHE A 53 -3.69 27.21 -15.43
N PHE A 54 -3.25 25.97 -15.12
CA PHE A 54 -4.12 24.81 -15.04
C PHE A 54 -4.62 24.56 -13.61
N VAL A 55 -5.93 24.41 -13.45
CA VAL A 55 -6.56 23.92 -12.23
C VAL A 55 -7.17 22.55 -12.51
N ILE A 56 -6.58 21.52 -11.92
CA ILE A 56 -6.95 20.12 -12.15
C ILE A 56 -8.07 19.72 -11.19
N TYR A 57 -9.13 19.15 -11.72
CA TYR A 57 -10.25 18.59 -10.98
C TYR A 57 -10.31 17.07 -11.19
N PRO A 58 -9.90 16.26 -10.20
CA PRO A 58 -10.02 14.82 -10.30
C PRO A 58 -11.47 14.36 -10.31
N VAL A 59 -11.85 13.61 -11.33
CA VAL A 59 -13.19 12.97 -11.46
C VAL A 59 -13.05 11.50 -11.06
N ASN A 60 -13.90 11.06 -10.14
CA ASN A 60 -13.88 9.65 -9.74
C ASN A 60 -14.37 8.76 -10.90
N PRO A 61 -13.59 7.75 -11.35
CA PRO A 61 -13.98 6.87 -12.46
C PRO A 61 -15.33 6.21 -12.28
N SER A 62 -15.73 5.86 -11.07
CA SER A 62 -17.05 5.28 -10.83
C SER A 62 -18.20 6.29 -10.88
N THR A 63 -17.93 7.55 -10.60
CA THR A 63 -18.91 8.63 -10.79
C THR A 63 -19.13 8.83 -12.27
N LEU A 64 -18.05 8.87 -13.06
CA LEU A 64 -18.12 8.99 -14.51
C LEU A 64 -18.86 7.79 -15.16
N ALA A 65 -18.55 6.57 -14.70
CA ALA A 65 -19.24 5.36 -15.18
C ALA A 65 -20.74 5.40 -14.91
N LYS A 66 -21.18 5.82 -13.70
CA LYS A 66 -22.60 5.96 -13.38
C LYS A 66 -23.28 7.10 -14.17
N TYR A 67 -22.54 8.17 -14.39
CA TYR A 67 -23.06 9.28 -15.20
C TYR A 67 -23.25 8.85 -16.65
N ARG A 68 -22.31 8.07 -17.21
CA ARG A 68 -22.44 7.45 -18.53
C ARG A 68 -23.65 6.51 -18.62
N GLU A 69 -23.84 5.64 -17.62
CA GLU A 69 -25.00 4.72 -17.57
C GLU A 69 -26.33 5.45 -17.62
N ALA A 70 -26.41 6.67 -17.07
CA ALA A 70 -27.65 7.48 -17.13
C ALA A 70 -28.03 7.92 -18.55
N PHE A 71 -27.05 8.06 -19.46
CA PHE A 71 -27.27 8.49 -20.85
C PHE A 71 -27.10 7.37 -21.88
N THR A 72 -26.30 6.35 -21.55
CA THR A 72 -25.96 5.23 -22.43
C THR A 72 -26.26 3.90 -21.74
N PRO A 73 -27.47 3.36 -21.82
CA PRO A 73 -27.85 2.12 -21.12
C PRO A 73 -27.06 0.90 -21.57
N SER A 74 -26.45 0.91 -22.76
CA SER A 74 -25.60 -0.18 -23.28
C SER A 74 -24.28 -0.33 -22.51
N ARG A 75 -23.90 0.64 -21.68
CA ARG A 75 -22.61 0.71 -20.97
C ARG A 75 -21.38 0.74 -21.88
N ALA A 76 -21.59 1.02 -23.18
CA ALA A 76 -20.47 1.17 -24.10
C ALA A 76 -19.47 2.21 -23.54
N LYS A 77 -18.19 1.88 -23.60
CA LYS A 77 -17.11 2.75 -23.15
C LYS A 77 -16.32 3.23 -24.37
N ASP A 78 -16.18 4.54 -24.44
CA ASP A 78 -15.43 5.22 -25.48
C ASP A 78 -14.75 6.45 -24.87
N ASP A 79 -13.46 6.62 -25.15
CA ASP A 79 -12.67 7.68 -24.53
C ASP A 79 -13.15 9.10 -24.90
N PRO A 80 -13.56 9.39 -26.15
CA PRO A 80 -14.18 10.67 -26.49
C PRO A 80 -15.43 10.97 -25.66
N THR A 81 -16.34 10.01 -25.53
CA THR A 81 -17.56 10.14 -24.72
C THR A 81 -17.23 10.37 -23.24
N ASP A 82 -16.21 9.67 -22.70
CA ASP A 82 -15.79 9.86 -21.32
C ASP A 82 -15.21 11.25 -21.08
N ALA A 83 -14.45 11.79 -22.02
CA ALA A 83 -13.92 13.16 -21.95
C ALA A 83 -15.05 14.19 -21.96
N GLU A 84 -16.04 14.03 -22.84
CA GLU A 84 -17.21 14.90 -22.92
C GLU A 84 -18.05 14.86 -21.64
N LEU A 85 -18.30 13.68 -21.10
CA LEU A 85 -19.04 13.52 -19.84
C LEU A 85 -18.29 14.08 -18.63
N ALA A 86 -16.97 13.97 -18.60
CA ALA A 86 -16.15 14.57 -17.56
C ALA A 86 -16.23 16.12 -17.60
N LEU A 87 -16.17 16.68 -18.79
CA LEU A 87 -16.36 18.12 -19.02
C LEU A 87 -17.76 18.58 -18.59
N ASP A 88 -18.80 17.85 -19.00
CA ASP A 88 -20.18 18.14 -18.66
C ASP A 88 -20.43 18.12 -17.15
N LEU A 89 -19.87 17.11 -16.45
CA LEU A 89 -19.93 17.01 -15.01
C LEU A 89 -19.29 18.22 -14.32
N LEU A 90 -18.12 18.66 -14.79
CA LEU A 90 -17.41 19.80 -14.21
C LEU A 90 -18.16 21.12 -14.46
N ILE A 91 -18.74 21.30 -15.64
CA ILE A 91 -19.50 22.51 -15.98
C ILE A 91 -20.81 22.60 -15.19
N ARG A 92 -21.57 21.49 -15.12
CA ARG A 92 -22.91 21.47 -14.48
C ARG A 92 -22.86 21.40 -12.96
N HIS A 93 -21.81 20.83 -12.39
CA HIS A 93 -21.70 20.56 -10.95
C HIS A 93 -20.35 20.97 -10.36
N PRO A 94 -19.83 22.18 -10.62
CA PRO A 94 -18.50 22.61 -10.15
C PRO A 94 -18.37 22.52 -8.62
N GLU A 95 -19.47 22.71 -7.89
CA GLU A 95 -19.51 22.63 -6.42
C GLU A 95 -19.26 21.21 -5.86
N ARG A 96 -19.32 20.18 -6.71
CA ARG A 96 -19.06 18.79 -6.34
C ARG A 96 -17.60 18.41 -6.48
N PHE A 97 -16.80 19.24 -7.12
CA PHE A 97 -15.40 18.96 -7.38
C PHE A 97 -14.50 19.85 -6.52
N THR A 98 -13.42 19.27 -6.06
CA THR A 98 -12.40 20.00 -5.31
C THR A 98 -11.14 20.06 -6.17
N PRO A 99 -10.58 21.25 -6.41
CA PRO A 99 -9.35 21.37 -7.17
C PRO A 99 -8.19 20.63 -6.49
N LEU A 100 -7.37 19.99 -7.30
CA LEU A 100 -6.17 19.30 -6.83
C LEU A 100 -5.14 20.33 -6.40
N LYS A 101 -4.98 20.50 -5.09
CA LYS A 101 -3.92 21.32 -4.53
C LYS A 101 -2.67 20.45 -4.32
N PRO A 102 -1.56 20.71 -5.01
CA PRO A 102 -0.34 19.96 -4.78
C PRO A 102 0.17 20.23 -3.36
N GLN A 103 0.59 19.16 -2.70
CA GLN A 103 1.30 19.26 -1.43
C GLN A 103 2.77 19.62 -1.69
N SER A 104 3.54 19.91 -0.64
CA SER A 104 4.98 20.18 -0.75
C SER A 104 5.73 19.05 -1.48
N VAL A 105 6.88 19.37 -2.01
CA VAL A 105 7.75 18.40 -2.68
C VAL A 105 8.11 17.28 -1.71
N GLU A 106 8.36 17.61 -0.46
CA GLU A 106 8.74 16.69 0.61
C GLU A 106 7.65 15.64 0.85
N ILE A 107 6.39 16.06 1.02
CA ILE A 107 5.25 15.15 1.22
C ILE A 107 4.99 14.32 -0.02
N ARG A 108 5.08 14.89 -1.22
CA ARG A 108 4.90 14.14 -2.46
C ARG A 108 6.00 13.09 -2.66
N THR A 109 7.25 13.44 -2.35
CA THR A 109 8.38 12.52 -2.39
C THR A 109 8.18 11.39 -1.38
N LEU A 110 7.83 11.72 -0.14
CA LEU A 110 7.57 10.73 0.90
C LEU A 110 6.40 9.81 0.52
N ALA A 111 5.33 10.34 -0.09
CA ALA A 111 4.20 9.57 -0.59
C ALA A 111 4.64 8.53 -1.63
N CYS A 112 5.46 8.94 -2.60
CA CYS A 112 6.01 8.02 -3.59
C CYS A 112 6.90 6.94 -2.95
N LEU A 113 7.78 7.31 -2.03
CA LEU A 113 8.68 6.37 -1.37
C LEU A 113 7.91 5.30 -0.57
N VAL A 114 6.94 5.70 0.26
CA VAL A 114 6.17 4.74 1.08
C VAL A 114 5.26 3.85 0.22
N GLU A 115 4.73 4.35 -0.89
CA GLU A 115 3.91 3.58 -1.82
C GLU A 115 4.76 2.57 -2.60
N GLN A 116 5.90 2.97 -3.16
CA GLN A 116 6.81 2.07 -3.87
C GLN A 116 7.40 1.01 -2.94
N ARG A 117 7.82 1.41 -1.73
CA ARG A 117 8.22 0.46 -0.70
C ARG A 117 7.12 -0.60 -0.45
N ARG A 118 5.87 -0.18 -0.38
CA ARG A 118 4.75 -1.11 -0.19
C ARG A 118 4.59 -2.08 -1.34
N ASN A 119 4.77 -1.63 -2.57
CA ASN A 119 4.75 -2.49 -3.75
C ASN A 119 5.84 -3.57 -3.65
N LEU A 120 7.07 -3.20 -3.27
CA LEU A 120 8.16 -4.16 -3.03
C LEU A 120 7.84 -5.17 -1.92
N VAL A 121 7.18 -4.74 -0.85
CA VAL A 121 6.71 -5.68 0.20
C VAL A 121 5.67 -6.66 -0.35
N ASN A 122 4.77 -6.22 -1.21
CA ASN A 122 3.80 -7.11 -1.86
C ASN A 122 4.50 -8.11 -2.79
N ASP A 123 5.52 -7.68 -3.55
CA ASP A 123 6.35 -8.56 -4.39
C ASP A 123 7.07 -9.59 -3.53
N LYS A 124 7.71 -9.16 -2.45
CA LYS A 124 8.35 -10.03 -1.46
C LYS A 124 7.39 -11.12 -0.96
N ILE A 125 6.16 -10.75 -0.60
CA ILE A 125 5.15 -11.70 -0.14
C ILE A 125 4.81 -12.71 -1.25
N ARG A 126 4.66 -12.27 -2.50
CA ARG A 126 4.39 -13.17 -3.63
C ARG A 126 5.54 -14.16 -3.86
N ILE A 127 6.78 -13.69 -3.83
CA ILE A 127 7.98 -14.53 -3.97
C ILE A 127 8.05 -15.54 -2.82
N THR A 128 7.84 -15.10 -1.58
CA THR A 128 7.85 -15.96 -0.38
C THR A 128 6.79 -17.06 -0.46
N ASN A 129 5.58 -16.75 -0.93
CA ASN A 129 4.52 -17.74 -1.10
C ASN A 129 4.86 -18.76 -2.20
N ARG A 130 5.48 -18.32 -3.30
CA ARG A 130 5.99 -19.22 -4.34
C ARG A 130 7.10 -20.11 -3.80
N LEU A 131 8.07 -19.55 -3.05
CA LEU A 131 9.14 -20.32 -2.40
C LEU A 131 8.56 -21.37 -1.46
N ARG A 132 7.58 -21.03 -0.64
CA ARG A 132 6.86 -21.96 0.24
C ARG A 132 6.23 -23.11 -0.54
N SER A 133 5.55 -22.81 -1.64
CA SER A 133 4.94 -23.81 -2.51
C SER A 133 5.98 -24.72 -3.17
N THR A 134 7.09 -24.17 -3.63
CA THR A 134 8.22 -24.88 -4.22
C THR A 134 8.86 -25.84 -3.21
N LEU A 135 9.16 -25.38 -1.99
CA LEU A 135 9.77 -26.20 -0.93
C LEU A 135 8.88 -27.37 -0.51
N LYS A 136 7.56 -27.22 -0.53
CA LYS A 136 6.62 -28.32 -0.25
C LYS A 136 6.76 -29.50 -1.23
N GLN A 137 7.26 -29.28 -2.43
CA GLN A 137 7.37 -30.32 -3.44
C GLN A 137 8.55 -31.26 -3.22
N TYR A 138 9.66 -30.78 -2.58
CA TYR A 138 10.88 -31.56 -2.47
C TYR A 138 11.62 -31.44 -1.14
N TYR A 139 11.43 -30.33 -0.41
CA TYR A 139 12.20 -29.98 0.80
C TYR A 139 11.29 -29.38 1.90
N PRO A 140 10.18 -30.06 2.27
CA PRO A 140 9.19 -29.51 3.20
C PRO A 140 9.75 -29.23 4.60
N GLN A 141 10.83 -29.89 5.03
CA GLN A 141 11.47 -29.68 6.32
C GLN A 141 11.95 -28.24 6.54
N MET A 142 12.21 -27.51 5.48
CA MET A 142 12.51 -26.07 5.56
C MET A 142 11.41 -25.28 6.24
N LEU A 143 10.14 -25.69 6.08
CA LEU A 143 8.98 -25.04 6.68
C LEU A 143 8.84 -25.33 8.18
N GLU A 144 9.44 -26.42 8.64
CA GLU A 144 9.51 -26.80 10.06
C GLU A 144 10.69 -26.10 10.75
N TRP A 145 11.81 -25.96 10.03
CA TRP A 145 13.03 -25.36 10.59
C TRP A 145 13.00 -23.83 10.63
N PHE A 146 12.25 -23.20 9.72
CA PHE A 146 12.18 -21.76 9.58
C PHE A 146 10.74 -21.26 9.55
N GLU A 147 10.35 -20.55 10.58
CA GLU A 147 9.02 -19.93 10.68
C GLU A 147 8.82 -18.86 9.61
N GLN A 148 9.87 -18.04 9.38
CA GLN A 148 9.88 -16.97 8.39
C GLN A 148 10.83 -17.32 7.26
N LEU A 149 10.30 -17.43 6.05
CA LEU A 149 11.09 -17.74 4.85
C LEU A 149 11.70 -16.51 4.17
N ASP A 150 11.20 -15.32 4.46
CA ASP A 150 11.59 -14.05 3.86
C ASP A 150 12.74 -13.36 4.63
N THR A 151 13.77 -14.12 4.95
CA THR A 151 14.95 -13.66 5.68
C THR A 151 16.24 -13.96 4.92
N VAL A 152 17.28 -13.16 5.15
CA VAL A 152 18.62 -13.39 4.58
C VAL A 152 19.15 -14.76 5.01
N LEU A 153 18.92 -15.15 6.27
CA LEU A 153 19.29 -16.48 6.79
C LEU A 153 18.77 -17.62 5.92
N VAL A 154 17.47 -17.58 5.55
CA VAL A 154 16.86 -18.63 4.72
C VAL A 154 17.39 -18.60 3.30
N CYS A 155 17.58 -17.41 2.72
CA CYS A 155 18.18 -17.28 1.40
C CYS A 155 19.59 -17.88 1.35
N ASP A 156 20.41 -17.59 2.35
CA ASP A 156 21.77 -18.11 2.43
C ASP A 156 21.81 -19.62 2.74
N PHE A 157 20.86 -20.10 3.54
CA PHE A 157 20.73 -21.53 3.83
C PHE A 157 20.40 -22.33 2.56
N ILE A 158 19.40 -21.91 1.79
CA ILE A 158 19.00 -22.57 0.55
C ILE A 158 20.11 -22.46 -0.51
N ALA A 159 20.77 -21.30 -0.61
CA ALA A 159 21.87 -21.11 -1.53
C ALA A 159 23.04 -22.09 -1.22
N ARG A 160 23.31 -22.35 0.06
CA ARG A 160 24.39 -23.25 0.48
C ARG A 160 24.00 -24.73 0.44
N TRP A 161 22.74 -25.04 0.78
CA TRP A 161 22.21 -26.41 0.85
C TRP A 161 20.81 -26.48 0.20
N PRO A 162 20.75 -26.42 -1.14
CA PRO A 162 19.48 -26.40 -1.87
C PRO A 162 18.66 -27.70 -1.75
N THR A 163 19.22 -28.78 -1.22
CA THR A 163 18.54 -30.07 -1.01
C THR A 163 18.79 -30.64 0.37
N LEU A 164 17.85 -31.47 0.87
CA LEU A 164 18.01 -32.19 2.14
C LEU A 164 19.27 -33.05 2.13
N THR A 165 19.58 -33.72 1.03
CA THR A 165 20.77 -34.57 0.89
C THR A 165 22.06 -33.79 1.15
N GLN A 166 22.14 -32.57 0.63
CA GLN A 166 23.33 -31.72 0.80
C GLN A 166 23.49 -31.24 2.25
N VAL A 167 22.42 -30.77 2.91
CA VAL A 167 22.51 -30.31 4.30
C VAL A 167 22.81 -31.47 5.26
N LYS A 168 22.29 -32.67 5.02
CA LYS A 168 22.59 -33.87 5.84
C LYS A 168 24.06 -34.29 5.76
N ARG A 169 24.74 -34.00 4.63
CA ARG A 169 26.19 -34.27 4.46
C ARG A 169 27.07 -33.22 5.17
N ALA A 170 26.50 -32.06 5.54
CA ALA A 170 27.24 -31.01 6.22
C ALA A 170 27.65 -31.46 7.62
N ARG A 171 28.91 -31.13 7.99
CA ARG A 171 29.44 -31.39 9.35
C ARG A 171 28.72 -30.50 10.36
N LYS A 172 28.54 -30.99 11.61
CA LYS A 172 27.89 -30.26 12.69
C LYS A 172 28.50 -28.84 12.85
N ASN A 173 29.82 -28.77 12.95
CA ASN A 173 30.53 -27.48 13.10
C ASN A 173 30.31 -26.50 11.95
N THR A 174 30.09 -27.01 10.72
CA THR A 174 29.79 -26.16 9.55
C THR A 174 28.40 -25.55 9.67
N LEU A 175 27.44 -26.32 10.15
CA LEU A 175 26.07 -25.82 10.40
C LEU A 175 26.04 -24.84 11.57
N GLU A 176 26.71 -25.16 12.67
CA GLU A 176 26.84 -24.27 13.84
C GLU A 176 27.46 -22.92 13.45
N LYS A 177 28.57 -22.94 12.71
CA LYS A 177 29.23 -21.73 12.20
C LYS A 177 28.27 -20.90 11.34
N PHE A 178 27.57 -21.52 10.42
CA PHE A 178 26.58 -20.84 9.56
C PHE A 178 25.50 -20.14 10.39
N PHE A 179 24.91 -20.82 11.36
CA PHE A 179 23.87 -20.22 12.20
C PHE A 179 24.40 -19.09 13.09
N HIS A 180 25.63 -19.22 13.59
CA HIS A 180 26.28 -18.16 14.36
C HIS A 180 26.58 -16.92 13.53
N GLU A 181 27.00 -17.08 12.28
CA GLU A 181 27.21 -15.99 11.31
C GLU A 181 25.91 -15.20 11.07
N HIS A 182 24.75 -15.87 11.22
CA HIS A 182 23.42 -15.25 11.12
C HIS A 182 22.80 -14.86 12.49
N ASN A 183 23.62 -14.61 13.49
CA ASN A 183 23.24 -14.17 14.84
C ASN A 183 22.33 -15.14 15.62
N MET A 184 22.23 -16.40 15.23
CA MET A 184 21.51 -17.42 16.00
C MET A 184 22.43 -17.96 17.10
N ARG A 185 22.33 -17.37 18.29
CA ARG A 185 23.20 -17.66 19.44
C ARG A 185 22.57 -18.51 20.55
N PHE A 186 21.27 -18.77 20.50
CA PHE A 186 20.57 -19.60 21.49
C PHE A 186 20.90 -21.08 21.29
N SER A 187 21.77 -21.63 22.12
CA SER A 187 22.29 -23.00 22.03
C SER A 187 21.15 -24.03 21.96
N HIS A 188 20.14 -23.93 22.81
CA HIS A 188 19.02 -24.87 22.83
C HIS A 188 18.26 -24.90 21.50
N VAL A 189 17.92 -23.75 20.92
CA VAL A 189 17.21 -23.67 19.64
C VAL A 189 18.06 -24.23 18.51
N LEU A 190 19.35 -23.96 18.54
CA LEU A 190 20.31 -24.50 17.58
C LEU A 190 20.43 -26.01 17.68
N ASP A 191 20.60 -26.57 18.90
CA ASP A 191 20.71 -28.01 19.12
C ASP A 191 19.45 -28.77 18.66
N VAL A 192 18.27 -28.23 18.94
CA VAL A 192 16.99 -28.83 18.47
C VAL A 192 16.97 -28.83 16.94
N ARG A 193 17.35 -27.72 16.28
CA ARG A 193 17.36 -27.63 14.81
C ARG A 193 18.38 -28.59 14.20
N LEU A 194 19.60 -28.68 14.75
CA LEU A 194 20.63 -29.60 14.27
C LEU A 194 20.20 -31.07 14.39
N LYS A 195 19.54 -31.43 15.50
CA LYS A 195 18.97 -32.77 15.69
C LYS A 195 17.87 -33.04 14.64
N SER A 196 16.99 -32.08 14.41
CA SER A 196 15.91 -32.18 13.40
C SER A 196 16.49 -32.33 11.99
N ILE A 197 17.51 -31.55 11.60
CA ILE A 197 18.19 -31.70 10.30
C ILE A 197 18.78 -33.10 10.15
N LYS A 198 19.44 -33.64 11.17
CA LYS A 198 20.06 -34.96 11.14
C LYS A 198 19.02 -36.08 11.02
N ALA A 199 17.89 -35.96 11.73
CA ALA A 199 16.80 -36.93 11.73
C ALA A 199 15.91 -36.86 10.50
N ALA A 200 15.92 -35.75 9.76
CA ALA A 200 15.01 -35.52 8.65
C ALA A 200 15.10 -36.60 7.55
N MET A 201 13.97 -36.94 6.99
CA MET A 201 13.86 -37.92 5.87
C MET A 201 13.42 -37.19 4.60
N PRO A 202 13.95 -37.51 3.43
CA PRO A 202 13.55 -36.90 2.18
C PRO A 202 12.09 -37.25 1.84
N LEU A 203 11.32 -36.29 1.34
CA LEU A 203 10.01 -36.53 0.78
C LEU A 203 10.10 -37.40 -0.46
N THR A 204 11.09 -37.13 -1.30
CA THR A 204 11.42 -37.91 -2.50
C THR A 204 12.90 -37.81 -2.81
N LEU A 205 13.45 -38.80 -3.51
CA LEU A 205 14.79 -38.83 -4.06
C LEU A 205 14.75 -38.77 -5.59
N ASP A 206 13.56 -38.68 -6.18
CA ASP A 206 13.38 -38.60 -7.62
C ASP A 206 14.03 -37.32 -8.18
N ALA A 207 15.07 -37.52 -9.01
CA ALA A 207 15.80 -36.44 -9.63
C ALA A 207 14.93 -35.57 -10.56
N ALA A 208 13.86 -36.14 -11.14
CA ALA A 208 12.92 -35.39 -11.98
C ALA A 208 12.10 -34.37 -11.17
N VAL A 209 12.02 -34.56 -9.85
CA VAL A 209 11.38 -33.62 -8.90
C VAL A 209 12.41 -32.72 -8.24
N VAL A 210 13.45 -33.33 -7.63
CA VAL A 210 14.43 -32.59 -6.81
C VAL A 210 15.21 -31.56 -7.63
N THR A 211 15.65 -31.93 -8.85
CA THR A 211 16.51 -31.03 -9.65
C THR A 211 15.79 -29.75 -10.07
N PRO A 212 14.62 -29.77 -10.74
CA PRO A 212 13.96 -28.55 -11.19
C PRO A 212 13.44 -27.69 -10.01
N TYR A 213 12.91 -28.32 -8.95
CA TYR A 213 12.40 -27.55 -7.82
C TYR A 213 13.51 -26.93 -6.96
N SER A 214 14.68 -27.59 -6.82
CA SER A 214 15.84 -26.96 -6.16
C SER A 214 16.38 -25.77 -6.97
N LEU A 215 16.45 -25.88 -8.30
CA LEU A 215 16.81 -24.74 -9.16
C LEU A 215 15.80 -23.60 -9.00
N GLN A 216 14.51 -23.88 -9.01
CA GLN A 216 13.47 -22.88 -8.80
C GLN A 216 13.59 -22.21 -7.43
N ALA A 217 13.89 -22.96 -6.37
CA ALA A 217 14.09 -22.41 -5.02
C ALA A 217 15.30 -21.45 -4.99
N LEU A 218 16.41 -21.79 -5.66
CA LEU A 218 17.58 -20.90 -5.80
C LEU A 218 17.20 -19.59 -6.50
N VAL A 219 16.52 -19.65 -7.64
CA VAL A 219 16.08 -18.45 -8.37
C VAL A 219 15.15 -17.57 -7.49
N LEU A 220 14.22 -18.19 -6.76
CA LEU A 220 13.31 -17.45 -5.87
C LEU A 220 14.04 -16.82 -4.68
N THR A 221 15.06 -17.46 -4.13
CA THR A 221 15.89 -16.88 -3.05
C THR A 221 16.72 -15.71 -3.54
N ASP A 222 17.24 -15.75 -4.77
CA ASP A 222 17.96 -14.62 -5.36
C ASP A 222 17.03 -13.42 -5.57
N GLN A 223 15.82 -13.64 -6.11
CA GLN A 223 14.80 -12.59 -6.24
C GLN A 223 14.40 -12.01 -4.87
N LEU A 224 14.26 -12.88 -3.86
CA LEU A 224 13.92 -12.47 -2.50
C LEU A 224 15.03 -11.60 -1.89
N ARG A 225 16.29 -11.96 -2.08
CA ARG A 225 17.45 -11.20 -1.62
C ARG A 225 17.48 -9.78 -2.21
N VAL A 226 17.29 -9.68 -3.54
CA VAL A 226 17.20 -8.36 -4.20
C VAL A 226 16.03 -7.54 -3.65
N SER A 227 14.87 -8.17 -3.43
CA SER A 227 13.70 -7.51 -2.85
C SER A 227 13.95 -6.99 -1.43
N LEU A 228 14.62 -7.78 -0.59
CA LEU A 228 14.99 -7.38 0.78
C LEU A 228 15.93 -6.18 0.79
N GLN A 229 16.97 -6.20 -0.07
CA GLN A 229 17.89 -5.08 -0.22
C GLN A 229 17.21 -3.82 -0.76
N ALA A 230 16.30 -3.97 -1.73
CA ALA A 230 15.53 -2.85 -2.25
C ALA A 230 14.63 -2.23 -1.18
N ILE A 231 13.90 -3.05 -0.40
CA ILE A 231 13.07 -2.57 0.72
C ILE A 231 13.92 -1.78 1.72
N GLN A 232 15.11 -2.28 2.07
CA GLN A 232 16.02 -1.58 2.99
C GLN A 232 16.44 -0.22 2.46
N ARG A 233 16.77 -0.09 1.17
CA ARG A 233 17.10 1.21 0.55
C ARG A 233 15.95 2.21 0.68
N TYR A 234 14.70 1.78 0.46
CA TYR A 234 13.54 2.64 0.66
C TYR A 234 13.34 3.01 2.13
N ASP A 235 13.57 2.07 3.06
CA ASP A 235 13.50 2.34 4.50
C ASP A 235 14.53 3.41 4.91
N ASP A 236 15.75 3.34 4.38
CA ASP A 236 16.81 4.30 4.66
C ASP A 236 16.45 5.71 4.14
N GLU A 237 15.90 5.81 2.93
CA GLU A 237 15.47 7.10 2.36
C GLU A 237 14.26 7.69 3.10
N ILE A 238 13.29 6.84 3.47
CA ILE A 238 12.14 7.26 4.28
C ILE A 238 12.61 7.76 5.66
N ALA A 239 13.55 7.05 6.29
CA ALA A 239 14.10 7.44 7.59
C ALA A 239 14.87 8.76 7.55
N LYS A 240 15.49 9.11 6.43
CA LYS A 240 16.17 10.42 6.23
C LYS A 240 15.18 11.56 5.98
N LEU A 241 14.08 11.29 5.27
CA LEU A 241 13.15 12.33 4.82
C LEU A 241 12.04 12.60 5.85
N ALA A 242 11.41 11.56 6.38
CA ALA A 242 10.21 11.71 7.20
C ALA A 242 10.41 12.59 8.46
N PRO A 243 11.52 12.48 9.22
CA PRO A 243 11.75 13.31 10.41
C PRO A 243 11.92 14.81 10.12
N LYS A 244 12.21 15.19 8.88
CA LYS A 244 12.35 16.59 8.49
C LYS A 244 11.00 17.32 8.43
N HIS A 245 9.91 16.57 8.30
CA HIS A 245 8.58 17.17 8.23
C HIS A 245 8.10 17.59 9.63
N PRO A 246 7.58 18.84 9.78
CA PRO A 246 7.16 19.38 11.10
C PRO A 246 6.12 18.51 11.83
N ASP A 247 5.22 17.89 11.09
CA ASP A 247 4.15 17.05 11.66
C ASP A 247 4.60 15.61 11.92
N TYR A 248 5.82 15.21 11.59
CA TYR A 248 6.28 13.83 11.79
C TYR A 248 6.18 13.37 13.25
N GLY A 249 6.51 14.27 14.19
CA GLY A 249 6.41 14.02 15.62
C GLY A 249 5.00 13.60 16.08
N LEU A 250 3.95 14.15 15.45
CA LEU A 250 2.56 13.78 15.76
C LEU A 250 2.26 12.32 15.47
N PHE A 251 2.81 11.81 14.37
CA PHE A 251 2.55 10.44 13.90
C PHE A 251 3.52 9.42 14.51
N SER A 252 4.77 9.80 14.74
CA SER A 252 5.75 8.93 15.37
C SER A 252 5.48 8.68 16.85
N ALA A 253 4.82 9.61 17.54
CA ALA A 253 4.38 9.46 18.93
C ALA A 253 3.18 8.51 19.09
N LEU A 254 2.50 8.14 18.00
CA LEU A 254 1.34 7.25 18.07
C LEU A 254 1.76 5.82 18.45
N PRO A 255 1.00 5.15 19.36
CA PRO A 255 1.33 3.78 19.76
C PRO A 255 1.37 2.84 18.56
N GLY A 256 2.43 2.06 18.44
CA GLY A 256 2.61 1.09 17.36
C GLY A 256 2.87 1.65 15.96
N ALA A 257 3.03 2.97 15.80
CA ALA A 257 3.31 3.56 14.48
C ALA A 257 4.69 3.18 13.96
N GLY A 258 5.74 3.32 14.77
CA GLY A 258 7.10 2.96 14.41
C GLY A 258 7.62 3.63 13.13
N PRO A 259 8.84 3.28 12.69
CA PRO A 259 9.48 3.92 11.54
C PRO A 259 8.80 3.59 10.21
N SER A 260 8.05 2.50 10.14
CA SER A 260 7.38 2.07 8.90
C SER A 260 5.98 2.67 8.75
N LEU A 261 5.20 2.81 9.84
CA LEU A 261 3.82 3.24 9.78
C LEU A 261 3.65 4.75 10.01
N ALA A 262 4.51 5.39 10.81
CA ALA A 262 4.43 6.83 11.05
C ALA A 262 4.55 7.66 9.74
N PRO A 263 5.50 7.39 8.83
CA PRO A 263 5.55 8.09 7.55
C PRO A 263 4.31 7.84 6.68
N ARG A 264 3.75 6.64 6.72
CA ARG A 264 2.53 6.29 5.97
C ARG A 264 1.31 7.03 6.49
N LEU A 265 1.19 7.19 7.81
CA LEU A 265 0.13 7.98 8.45
C LEU A 265 0.29 9.46 8.13
N LEU A 266 1.51 10.00 8.19
CA LEU A 266 1.80 11.38 7.78
C LEU A 266 1.35 11.64 6.35
N VAL A 267 1.70 10.79 5.40
CA VAL A 267 1.28 10.90 4.00
C VAL A 267 -0.25 10.77 3.84
N ALA A 268 -0.89 9.90 4.64
CA ALA A 268 -2.33 9.70 4.59
C ALA A 268 -3.11 10.97 4.95
N PHE A 269 -2.67 11.71 5.95
CA PHE A 269 -3.26 12.99 6.35
C PHE A 269 -2.75 14.16 5.48
N GLY A 270 -1.46 14.19 5.18
CA GLY A 270 -0.79 15.29 4.50
C GLY A 270 -0.59 16.50 5.41
N GLU A 271 -0.16 17.60 4.81
CA GLU A 271 0.17 18.86 5.50
C GLU A 271 -0.97 19.88 5.53
N GLN A 272 -1.89 19.80 4.55
CA GLN A 272 -2.98 20.77 4.37
C GLN A 272 -4.17 20.41 5.27
N ARG A 273 -4.42 21.20 6.32
CA ARG A 273 -5.49 20.95 7.32
C ARG A 273 -6.89 20.99 6.72
N GLU A 274 -7.09 21.80 5.69
CA GLU A 274 -8.34 21.96 4.95
C GLU A 274 -8.65 20.77 4.03
N ARG A 275 -7.69 19.87 3.79
CA ARG A 275 -7.88 18.69 2.93
C ARG A 275 -9.06 17.83 3.35
N PHE A 276 -9.32 17.76 4.64
CA PHE A 276 -10.44 16.99 5.18
C PHE A 276 -11.28 17.87 6.10
N ALA A 277 -12.55 18.06 5.76
CA ALA A 277 -13.49 18.84 6.55
C ALA A 277 -13.82 18.20 7.93
N SER A 278 -13.61 16.90 8.10
CA SER A 278 -13.90 16.17 9.32
C SER A 278 -13.21 14.81 9.38
N ALA A 279 -13.14 14.22 10.58
CA ALA A 279 -12.68 12.85 10.74
C ALA A 279 -13.52 11.84 9.93
N ALA A 280 -14.84 12.10 9.78
CA ALA A 280 -15.72 11.28 8.97
C ALA A 280 -15.33 11.33 7.48
N ALA A 281 -14.84 12.46 6.98
CA ALA A 281 -14.32 12.57 5.63
C ALA A 281 -13.08 11.69 5.45
N VAL A 282 -12.13 11.69 6.40
CA VAL A 282 -10.96 10.78 6.39
C VAL A 282 -11.39 9.32 6.41
N GLN A 283 -12.34 8.94 7.29
CA GLN A 283 -12.84 7.58 7.41
C GLN A 283 -13.47 7.07 6.10
N LYS A 284 -14.23 7.94 5.41
CA LYS A 284 -14.84 7.64 4.10
C LYS A 284 -13.76 7.52 3.02
N TYR A 285 -12.87 8.50 2.94
CA TYR A 285 -11.79 8.53 1.95
C TYR A 285 -10.85 7.33 2.07
N ALA A 286 -10.45 6.99 3.28
CA ALA A 286 -9.60 5.83 3.57
C ALA A 286 -10.32 4.47 3.45
N GLY A 287 -11.61 4.44 3.16
CA GLY A 287 -12.38 3.20 3.04
C GLY A 287 -12.61 2.43 4.33
N ILE A 288 -12.43 3.11 5.48
CA ILE A 288 -12.67 2.52 6.81
C ILE A 288 -14.13 2.63 7.23
N ALA A 289 -14.80 3.74 6.85
CA ALA A 289 -16.24 3.88 7.07
C ALA A 289 -17.03 2.88 6.22
N PRO A 290 -17.97 2.13 6.81
CA PRO A 290 -18.84 1.24 6.06
C PRO A 290 -19.78 2.03 5.13
N VAL A 291 -20.39 1.31 4.18
CA VAL A 291 -21.51 1.80 3.38
C VAL A 291 -22.78 1.17 3.90
N THR A 292 -23.77 1.98 4.19
CA THR A 292 -25.10 1.52 4.60
C THR A 292 -26.06 1.71 3.44
N GLU A 293 -26.71 0.64 3.02
CA GLU A 293 -27.78 0.65 2.05
C GLU A 293 -29.10 0.36 2.74
N ARG A 294 -30.14 1.13 2.37
CA ARG A 294 -31.49 0.96 2.90
C ARG A 294 -32.48 0.90 1.76
N SER A 295 -33.38 -0.06 1.84
CA SER A 295 -34.52 -0.19 0.92
C SER A 295 -35.73 -0.62 1.73
N GLY A 296 -36.68 0.31 1.94
CA GLY A 296 -37.82 0.09 2.80
C GLY A 296 -37.37 -0.27 4.24
N LYS A 297 -37.85 -1.41 4.73
CA LYS A 297 -37.48 -1.94 6.05
C LYS A 297 -36.15 -2.70 6.07
N LYS A 298 -35.59 -3.03 4.89
CA LYS A 298 -34.32 -3.75 4.77
C LYS A 298 -33.16 -2.79 4.87
N HIS A 299 -32.14 -3.16 5.63
CA HIS A 299 -30.93 -2.39 5.79
C HIS A 299 -29.76 -3.35 5.87
N TRP A 300 -28.71 -3.08 5.12
CA TRP A 300 -27.46 -3.83 5.18
C TRP A 300 -26.24 -2.94 5.13
N VAL A 301 -25.17 -3.41 5.73
CA VAL A 301 -23.92 -2.69 5.88
C VAL A 301 -22.83 -3.49 5.20
N HIS A 302 -22.09 -2.86 4.30
CA HIS A 302 -21.02 -3.52 3.58
C HIS A 302 -19.77 -2.64 3.44
N TRP A 303 -18.74 -3.22 2.87
CA TRP A 303 -17.46 -2.55 2.66
C TRP A 303 -17.56 -1.41 1.66
N ARG A 304 -16.78 -0.38 1.90
CA ARG A 304 -16.48 0.64 0.91
C ARG A 304 -15.38 0.14 -0.02
N TRP A 305 -15.76 -0.38 -1.17
CA TRP A 305 -14.82 -0.91 -2.16
C TRP A 305 -13.98 0.19 -2.79
N GLN A 306 -14.60 1.30 -3.13
CA GLN A 306 -13.99 2.45 -3.79
C GLN A 306 -13.28 3.33 -2.77
N CYS A 307 -11.98 3.10 -2.62
CA CYS A 307 -11.09 3.89 -1.79
C CYS A 307 -9.63 3.64 -2.17
N PRO A 308 -8.71 4.54 -1.86
CA PRO A 308 -7.28 4.29 -2.01
C PRO A 308 -6.85 3.10 -1.13
N THR A 309 -6.56 1.97 -1.76
CA THR A 309 -6.21 0.71 -1.06
C THR A 309 -5.04 0.88 -0.11
N PHE A 310 -4.04 1.68 -0.50
CA PHE A 310 -2.89 1.99 0.34
C PHE A 310 -3.29 2.65 1.67
N LEU A 311 -4.24 3.60 1.65
CA LEU A 311 -4.70 4.28 2.87
C LEU A 311 -5.47 3.33 3.78
N ARG A 312 -6.43 2.59 3.21
CA ARG A 312 -7.18 1.58 3.97
C ARG A 312 -6.24 0.61 4.68
N GLN A 313 -5.26 0.09 3.96
CA GLN A 313 -4.28 -0.84 4.48
C GLN A 313 -3.43 -0.20 5.57
N THR A 314 -2.99 1.05 5.39
CA THR A 314 -2.22 1.80 6.39
C THR A 314 -2.96 1.88 7.72
N PHE A 315 -4.22 2.30 7.71
CA PHE A 315 -5.00 2.44 8.94
C PHE A 315 -5.33 1.10 9.60
N VAL A 316 -5.61 0.06 8.82
CA VAL A 316 -5.89 -1.29 9.35
C VAL A 316 -4.64 -1.92 9.95
N GLU A 317 -3.51 -1.87 9.25
CA GLU A 317 -2.24 -2.40 9.75
C GLU A 317 -1.79 -1.67 11.02
N TRP A 318 -1.87 -0.34 11.02
CA TRP A 318 -1.53 0.43 12.21
C TRP A 318 -2.46 0.13 13.39
N ALA A 319 -3.77 0.11 13.18
CA ALA A 319 -4.74 -0.22 14.25
C ALA A 319 -4.44 -1.60 14.86
N ALA A 320 -4.07 -2.60 14.05
CA ALA A 320 -3.66 -3.91 14.56
C ALA A 320 -2.43 -3.83 15.47
N GLN A 321 -1.44 -2.97 15.15
CA GLN A 321 -0.25 -2.79 15.99
C GLN A 321 -0.57 -2.10 17.33
N THR A 322 -1.64 -1.32 17.40
CA THR A 322 -2.02 -0.62 18.65
C THR A 322 -2.62 -1.54 19.72
N ILE A 323 -3.11 -2.72 19.35
CA ILE A 323 -3.80 -3.66 20.26
C ILE A 323 -2.97 -3.98 21.50
N ASN A 324 -1.66 -4.18 21.32
CA ASN A 324 -0.73 -4.52 22.40
C ASN A 324 0.12 -3.32 22.86
N LYS A 325 -0.15 -2.11 22.35
CA LYS A 325 0.65 -0.91 22.64
C LYS A 325 -0.14 0.22 23.28
N SER A 326 -1.47 0.10 23.30
CA SER A 326 -2.39 1.06 23.91
C SER A 326 -3.42 0.30 24.75
N PHE A 327 -3.61 0.74 25.98
CA PHE A 327 -4.52 0.08 26.92
C PHE A 327 -5.97 0.09 26.42
N TRP A 328 -6.48 1.26 26.04
CA TRP A 328 -7.87 1.39 25.57
C TRP A 328 -8.08 0.67 24.23
N ALA A 329 -7.09 0.69 23.32
CA ALA A 329 -7.20 0.03 22.03
C ALA A 329 -7.29 -1.49 22.21
N GLY A 330 -6.49 -2.06 23.11
CA GLY A 330 -6.57 -3.47 23.48
C GLY A 330 -7.89 -3.83 24.14
N ALA A 331 -8.38 -2.99 25.06
CA ALA A 331 -9.67 -3.19 25.71
C ALA A 331 -10.83 -3.13 24.70
N TYR A 332 -10.84 -2.11 23.83
CA TYR A 332 -11.84 -1.98 22.77
C TYR A 332 -11.83 -3.17 21.81
N TYR A 333 -10.64 -3.61 21.38
CA TYR A 333 -10.51 -4.78 20.50
C TYR A 333 -11.10 -6.03 21.17
N ARG A 334 -10.75 -6.34 22.43
CA ARG A 334 -11.30 -7.48 23.18
C ARG A 334 -12.81 -7.41 23.26
N GLN A 335 -13.38 -6.26 23.62
CA GLN A 335 -14.82 -6.06 23.65
C GLN A 335 -15.52 -6.37 22.31
N GLN A 336 -14.90 -6.00 21.17
CA GLN A 336 -15.47 -6.34 19.85
C GLN A 336 -15.38 -7.85 19.58
N ARG A 337 -14.30 -8.52 20.00
CA ARG A 337 -14.13 -9.98 19.87
C ARG A 337 -15.15 -10.75 20.72
N GLU A 338 -15.43 -10.28 21.92
CA GLU A 338 -16.45 -10.85 22.82
C GLU A 338 -17.86 -10.74 22.25
N LYS A 339 -18.14 -9.69 21.46
CA LYS A 339 -19.39 -9.56 20.70
C LYS A 339 -19.49 -10.49 19.48
N GLY A 340 -18.51 -11.37 19.27
CA GLY A 340 -18.47 -12.32 18.16
C GLY A 340 -17.93 -11.77 16.84
N TRP A 341 -17.36 -10.55 16.84
CA TRP A 341 -16.83 -9.99 15.59
C TRP A 341 -15.55 -10.72 15.17
N THR A 342 -15.37 -10.89 13.85
CA THR A 342 -14.13 -11.45 13.31
C THR A 342 -12.94 -10.53 13.62
N TYR A 343 -11.72 -11.08 13.59
CA TYR A 343 -10.50 -10.30 13.76
C TYR A 343 -10.48 -9.06 12.85
N GLN A 344 -10.74 -9.27 11.56
CA GLN A 344 -10.71 -8.20 10.57
C GLN A 344 -11.75 -7.11 10.83
N SER A 345 -12.94 -7.49 11.28
CA SER A 345 -14.01 -6.55 11.61
C SER A 345 -13.68 -5.75 12.86
N ALA A 346 -13.15 -6.40 13.89
CA ALA A 346 -12.75 -5.75 15.15
C ALA A 346 -11.59 -4.75 14.94
N VAL A 347 -10.57 -5.13 14.17
CA VAL A 347 -9.45 -4.24 13.82
C VAL A 347 -9.93 -3.03 13.01
N ARG A 348 -10.85 -3.22 12.08
CA ARG A 348 -11.41 -2.10 11.31
C ARG A 348 -12.24 -1.16 12.16
N ALA A 349 -13.03 -1.69 13.08
CA ALA A 349 -13.76 -0.87 14.05
C ALA A 349 -12.80 -0.06 14.95
N LEU A 350 -11.66 -0.65 15.31
CA LEU A 350 -10.59 0.05 16.02
C LEU A 350 -9.97 1.15 15.15
N ALA A 351 -9.65 0.87 13.88
CA ALA A 351 -9.15 1.88 12.93
C ALA A 351 -10.11 3.05 12.77
N PHE A 352 -11.43 2.78 12.75
CA PHE A 352 -12.47 3.80 12.68
C PHE A 352 -12.41 4.75 13.89
N LYS A 353 -12.19 4.22 15.11
CA LYS A 353 -12.01 5.02 16.32
C LYS A 353 -10.71 5.82 16.26
N TRP A 354 -9.61 5.18 15.91
CA TRP A 354 -8.30 5.82 15.81
C TRP A 354 -8.26 7.01 14.86
N ILE A 355 -8.91 6.91 13.69
CA ILE A 355 -8.95 8.03 12.74
C ILE A 355 -9.54 9.29 13.38
N ARG A 356 -10.54 9.17 14.25
CA ARG A 356 -11.11 10.34 14.94
C ARG A 356 -10.12 11.00 15.90
N ILE A 357 -9.35 10.18 16.61
CA ILE A 357 -8.34 10.65 17.55
C ILE A 357 -7.20 11.33 16.79
N VAL A 358 -6.64 10.64 15.80
CA VAL A 358 -5.52 11.16 15.01
C VAL A 358 -5.91 12.40 14.20
N TYR A 359 -7.13 12.45 13.68
CA TYR A 359 -7.64 13.64 13.01
C TYR A 359 -7.62 14.86 13.95
N ARG A 360 -8.05 14.71 15.20
CA ARG A 360 -7.97 15.78 16.19
C ARG A 360 -6.52 16.19 16.46
N CYS A 361 -5.65 15.22 16.73
CA CYS A 361 -4.23 15.49 16.96
C CYS A 361 -3.61 16.25 15.77
N TRP A 362 -3.90 15.81 14.55
CA TRP A 362 -3.41 16.44 13.32
C TRP A 362 -3.96 17.86 13.14
N GLN A 363 -5.27 18.07 13.35
CA GLN A 363 -5.90 19.40 13.23
C GLN A 363 -5.34 20.42 14.25
N THR A 364 -5.16 19.99 15.48
CA THR A 364 -4.70 20.87 16.58
C THR A 364 -3.17 20.93 16.72
N ARG A 365 -2.43 20.12 15.92
CA ARG A 365 -0.98 19.91 16.07
C ARG A 365 -0.55 19.47 17.47
N THR A 366 -1.42 18.75 18.17
CA THR A 366 -1.15 18.25 19.52
C THR A 366 -0.84 16.76 19.46
N PRO A 367 0.30 16.30 19.97
CA PRO A 367 0.62 14.87 20.03
C PRO A 367 -0.44 14.09 20.83
N TYR A 368 -0.60 12.82 20.44
CA TYR A 368 -1.47 11.91 21.20
C TYR A 368 -0.90 11.67 22.61
N ASN A 369 -1.79 11.77 23.60
CA ASN A 369 -1.55 11.39 24.99
C ASN A 369 -2.70 10.47 25.41
N GLU A 370 -2.35 9.28 25.95
CA GLU A 370 -3.32 8.25 26.35
C GLU A 370 -3.98 8.59 27.68
#